data_acfa397e78de4d8ea92a0014fe3898fc
#
_entry.id   acfa397e78de4d8ea92a0014fe3898fc
#
_cell.length_a   1.000
_cell.length_b   1.000
_cell.length_c   1.000
_cell.angle_alpha   90.00
_cell.angle_beta   90.00
_cell.angle_gamma   90.00
#
_symmetry.space_group_name_H-M   'P 1'
#
loop_
_entity.id
_entity.type
_entity.pdbx_description
1 polymer ?
#
loop_
_entity_poly.entity_id
_entity_poly.type
_entity_poly.pdbx_seq_one_letter_code
_entity_poly.pdbx_strand_id
1 'polypeptide(L)'
;MNFDLEQLMAQAQKLQQKMEEMSSEMKDKEYIGSANNHLIEVTVTGAMETKAVKIDPSLFTPEDREAVEEMLVIAFNDAMAQINQDSEKGLSALGLPR
;
A
#
# COMPACT_ATOMS: atom_id res chain seq x y z
N MET A 1 -4.71 44.38 -0.76
CA MET A 1 -4.34 43.01 -1.11
C MET A 1 -5.56 42.30 -1.68
N ASN A 2 -5.48 41.96 -2.94
CA ASN A 2 -6.61 41.29 -3.59
C ASN A 2 -6.54 39.81 -3.28
N PHE A 3 -7.33 39.40 -2.34
CA PHE A 3 -7.47 38.01 -2.00
C PHE A 3 -8.60 37.42 -2.86
N ASP A 4 -8.20 36.59 -3.84
CA ASP A 4 -9.18 35.97 -4.73
C ASP A 4 -9.66 34.65 -4.13
N LEU A 5 -10.78 34.70 -3.48
CA LEU A 5 -11.38 33.52 -2.85
C LEU A 5 -11.75 32.46 -3.87
N GLU A 6 -12.20 32.88 -5.06
CA GLU A 6 -12.54 31.93 -6.14
C GLU A 6 -11.33 31.14 -6.60
N GLN A 7 -10.18 31.81 -6.75
CA GLN A 7 -8.92 31.13 -7.11
C GLN A 7 -8.49 30.13 -6.05
N LEU A 8 -8.63 30.52 -4.78
CA LEU A 8 -8.28 29.65 -3.68
C LEU A 8 -9.15 28.41 -3.65
N MET A 9 -10.46 28.59 -3.86
CA MET A 9 -11.42 27.48 -3.91
C MET A 9 -11.14 26.57 -5.11
N ALA A 10 -10.80 27.14 -6.26
CA ALA A 10 -10.45 26.37 -7.45
C ALA A 10 -9.21 25.51 -7.20
N GLN A 11 -8.21 26.07 -6.53
CA GLN A 11 -6.99 25.33 -6.17
C GLN A 11 -7.29 24.19 -5.20
N ALA A 12 -8.16 24.45 -4.23
CA ALA A 12 -8.56 23.42 -3.26
C ALA A 12 -9.31 22.28 -3.93
N GLN A 13 -10.20 22.58 -4.87
CA GLN A 13 -10.92 21.56 -5.64
C GLN A 13 -9.98 20.74 -6.51
N LYS A 14 -9.01 21.39 -7.13
CA LYS A 14 -8.00 20.72 -7.97
C LYS A 14 -7.17 19.75 -7.16
N LEU A 15 -6.76 20.17 -5.97
CA LEU A 15 -5.99 19.31 -5.06
C LEU A 15 -6.82 18.12 -4.63
N GLN A 16 -8.08 18.34 -4.28
CA GLN A 16 -8.98 17.27 -3.89
C GLN A 16 -9.17 16.25 -5.02
N GLN A 17 -9.34 16.72 -6.26
CA GLN A 17 -9.44 15.82 -7.42
C GLN A 17 -8.18 14.98 -7.60
N LYS A 18 -7.01 15.58 -7.44
CA LYS A 18 -5.75 14.86 -7.55
C LYS A 18 -5.60 13.80 -6.48
N MET A 19 -6.03 14.11 -5.26
CA MET A 19 -6.01 13.15 -4.15
C MET A 19 -6.97 12.00 -4.41
N GLU A 20 -8.15 12.27 -4.95
CA GLU A 20 -9.11 11.23 -5.31
C GLU A 20 -8.60 10.34 -6.43
N GLU A 21 -8.00 10.91 -7.47
CA GLU A 21 -7.38 10.16 -8.57
C GLU A 21 -6.26 9.26 -8.06
N MET A 22 -5.42 9.80 -7.20
CA MET A 22 -4.30 9.07 -6.61
C MET A 22 -4.80 7.91 -5.75
N SER A 23 -5.81 8.16 -4.94
CA SER A 23 -6.44 7.14 -4.11
C SER A 23 -7.07 6.04 -4.96
N SER A 24 -7.74 6.44 -6.06
CA SER A 24 -8.37 5.50 -6.99
C SER A 24 -7.33 4.64 -7.70
N GLU A 25 -6.22 5.22 -8.12
CA GLU A 25 -5.12 4.50 -8.77
C GLU A 25 -4.47 3.50 -7.81
N MET A 26 -4.25 3.90 -6.56
CA MET A 26 -3.66 3.02 -5.56
C MET A 26 -4.60 1.89 -5.14
N LYS A 27 -5.90 2.16 -5.17
CA LYS A 27 -6.92 1.22 -4.69
C LYS A 27 -6.80 -0.15 -5.33
N ASP A 28 -6.58 -0.19 -6.64
CA ASP A 28 -6.51 -1.43 -7.41
C ASP A 28 -5.09 -1.93 -7.63
N LYS A 29 -4.10 -1.13 -7.26
CA LYS A 29 -2.70 -1.51 -7.41
C LYS A 29 -2.37 -2.64 -6.44
N GLU A 30 -1.66 -3.64 -6.95
CA GLU A 30 -1.27 -4.81 -6.14
C GLU A 30 0.14 -4.62 -5.61
N TYR A 31 0.31 -4.97 -4.35
CA TYR A 31 1.60 -4.92 -3.66
C TYR A 31 1.92 -6.32 -3.16
N ILE A 32 3.10 -6.79 -3.48
CA ILE A 32 3.53 -8.13 -3.07
C ILE A 32 4.49 -8.00 -1.90
N GLY A 33 4.07 -8.50 -0.75
CA GLY A 33 4.93 -8.64 0.42
C GLY A 33 5.48 -10.05 0.49
N SER A 34 6.71 -10.19 0.93
CA SER A 34 7.37 -11.49 0.96
C SER A 34 8.16 -11.70 2.24
N ALA A 35 8.46 -12.95 2.51
CA ALA A 35 9.30 -13.37 3.62
C ALA A 35 10.13 -14.57 3.22
N ASN A 36 11.33 -14.68 3.80
CA ASN A 36 12.22 -15.82 3.66
C ASN A 36 12.49 -16.20 2.19
N ASN A 37 13.11 -15.28 1.44
CA ASN A 37 13.47 -15.49 0.04
C ASN A 37 12.28 -15.89 -0.83
N HIS A 38 11.13 -15.24 -0.61
CA HIS A 38 9.90 -15.45 -1.39
C HIS A 38 9.26 -16.83 -1.21
N LEU A 39 9.61 -17.55 -0.15
CA LEU A 39 8.90 -18.79 0.20
C LEU A 39 7.45 -18.51 0.61
N ILE A 40 7.19 -17.33 1.12
CA ILE A 40 5.84 -16.86 1.39
C ILE A 40 5.67 -15.48 0.73
N GLU A 41 4.61 -15.34 -0.04
CA GLU A 41 4.26 -14.09 -0.66
C GLU A 41 2.77 -13.80 -0.42
N VAL A 42 2.45 -12.54 -0.13
CA VAL A 42 1.06 -12.10 -0.03
C VAL A 42 0.85 -10.95 -1.01
N THR A 43 -0.32 -10.92 -1.61
CA THR A 43 -0.71 -9.83 -2.52
C THR A 43 -1.83 -9.04 -1.87
N VAL A 44 -1.59 -7.75 -1.65
CA VAL A 44 -2.53 -6.84 -1.00
C VAL A 44 -2.72 -5.62 -1.90
N THR A 45 -3.95 -5.16 -2.05
CA THR A 45 -4.22 -3.96 -2.83
C THR A 45 -4.04 -2.70 -1.97
N GLY A 46 -3.96 -1.55 -2.64
CA GLY A 46 -3.91 -0.27 -1.94
C GLY A 46 -5.16 0.00 -1.10
N ALA A 47 -6.25 -0.70 -1.34
CA ALA A 47 -7.47 -0.64 -0.52
C ALA A 47 -7.41 -1.58 0.69
N MET A 48 -6.24 -2.17 0.96
CA MET A 48 -6.03 -3.11 2.07
C MET A 48 -6.82 -4.41 1.90
N GLU A 49 -7.08 -4.80 0.66
CA GLU A 49 -7.75 -6.05 0.37
C GLU A 49 -6.71 -7.11 0.00
N THR A 50 -6.71 -8.24 0.69
CA THR A 50 -5.80 -9.34 0.38
C THR A 50 -6.35 -10.14 -0.79
N LYS A 51 -5.56 -10.26 -1.85
CA LYS A 51 -5.97 -10.99 -3.06
C LYS A 51 -5.45 -12.42 -3.10
N ALA A 52 -4.27 -12.66 -2.55
CA ALA A 52 -3.65 -13.97 -2.62
C ALA A 52 -2.64 -14.16 -1.51
N VAL A 53 -2.49 -15.40 -1.11
CA VAL A 53 -1.41 -15.84 -0.22
C VAL A 53 -0.77 -17.05 -0.87
N LYS A 54 0.54 -17.00 -1.03
CA LYS A 54 1.31 -18.05 -1.67
C LYS A 54 2.30 -18.61 -0.67
N ILE A 55 2.23 -19.91 -0.45
CA ILE A 55 3.11 -20.61 0.50
C ILE A 55 3.80 -21.72 -0.27
N ASP A 56 5.14 -21.75 -0.21
CA ASP A 56 5.90 -22.81 -0.87
C ASP A 56 5.52 -24.16 -0.28
N PRO A 57 5.30 -25.17 -1.13
CA PRO A 57 4.89 -26.50 -0.63
C PRO A 57 5.87 -27.13 0.35
N SER A 58 7.14 -26.79 0.29
CA SER A 58 8.15 -27.32 1.22
C SER A 58 7.88 -26.94 2.68
N LEU A 59 7.03 -25.91 2.92
CA LEU A 59 6.72 -25.43 4.25
C LEU A 59 5.52 -26.14 4.88
N PHE A 60 4.87 -27.04 4.16
CA PHE A 60 3.72 -27.78 4.68
C PHE A 60 4.16 -28.99 5.48
N THR A 61 4.83 -28.75 6.58
CA THR A 61 5.22 -29.77 7.55
C THR A 61 4.79 -29.32 8.95
N PRO A 62 4.49 -30.24 9.87
CA PRO A 62 4.13 -29.83 11.23
C PRO A 62 5.22 -29.03 11.93
N GLU A 63 6.48 -29.30 11.62
CA GLU A 63 7.63 -28.64 12.22
C GLU A 63 7.74 -27.18 11.80
N ASP A 64 7.25 -26.84 10.61
CA ASP A 64 7.38 -25.50 10.04
C ASP A 64 6.19 -24.57 10.36
N ARG A 65 5.20 -25.06 11.06
CA ARG A 65 3.97 -24.34 11.35
C ARG A 65 4.21 -22.98 11.97
N GLU A 66 5.00 -22.90 13.03
CA GLU A 66 5.28 -21.64 13.71
C GLU A 66 6.07 -20.68 12.82
N ALA A 67 7.02 -21.24 12.07
CA ALA A 67 7.80 -20.45 11.13
C ALA A 67 6.90 -19.83 10.05
N VAL A 68 5.94 -20.61 9.53
CA VAL A 68 4.98 -20.11 8.54
C VAL A 68 4.14 -18.97 9.12
N GLU A 69 3.65 -19.13 10.35
CA GLU A 69 2.87 -18.09 11.00
C GLU A 69 3.66 -16.79 11.12
N GLU A 70 4.92 -16.87 11.55
CA GLU A 70 5.79 -15.70 11.68
C GLU A 70 6.11 -15.08 10.31
N MET A 71 6.37 -15.91 9.31
CA MET A 71 6.65 -15.43 7.95
C MET A 71 5.45 -14.73 7.34
N LEU A 72 4.23 -15.18 7.63
CA LEU A 72 3.02 -14.51 7.17
C LEU A 72 2.90 -13.10 7.76
N VAL A 73 3.22 -12.95 9.04
CA VAL A 73 3.23 -11.62 9.68
C VAL A 73 4.24 -10.72 8.98
N ILE A 74 5.44 -11.22 8.72
CA ILE A 74 6.48 -10.46 8.04
C ILE A 74 6.04 -10.06 6.63
N ALA A 75 5.46 -11.01 5.88
CA ALA A 75 5.03 -10.76 4.50
C ALA A 75 3.91 -9.71 4.44
N PHE A 76 2.92 -9.79 5.33
CA PHE A 76 1.85 -8.80 5.38
C PHE A 76 2.37 -7.43 5.78
N ASN A 77 3.27 -7.37 6.75
CA ASN A 77 3.89 -6.10 7.16
C ASN A 77 4.71 -5.50 6.04
N ASP A 78 5.41 -6.32 5.26
CA ASP A 78 6.14 -5.86 4.08
C ASP A 78 5.20 -5.23 3.05
N ALA A 79 4.08 -5.90 2.75
CA ALA A 79 3.09 -5.36 1.81
C ALA A 79 2.52 -4.02 2.32
N MET A 80 2.18 -3.95 3.59
CA MET A 80 1.64 -2.71 4.18
C MET A 80 2.67 -1.59 4.17
N ALA A 81 3.94 -1.90 4.41
CA ALA A 81 5.01 -0.90 4.34
C ALA A 81 5.14 -0.33 2.92
N GLN A 82 5.01 -1.17 1.90
CA GLN A 82 5.05 -0.71 0.51
C GLN A 82 3.87 0.20 0.18
N ILE A 83 2.67 -0.14 0.66
CA ILE A 83 1.48 0.69 0.48
C ILE A 83 1.68 2.05 1.13
N ASN A 84 2.18 2.07 2.36
CA ASN A 84 2.42 3.32 3.10
C ASN A 84 3.47 4.18 2.40
N GLN A 85 4.54 3.57 1.90
CA GLN A 85 5.58 4.30 1.16
C GLN A 85 5.03 4.93 -0.11
N ASP A 86 4.21 4.20 -0.84
CA ASP A 86 3.59 4.69 -2.06
C ASP A 86 2.64 5.87 -1.77
N SER A 87 1.87 5.76 -0.70
CA SER A 87 0.98 6.83 -0.24
C SER A 87 1.77 8.09 0.12
N GLU A 88 2.87 7.94 0.86
CA GLU A 88 3.73 9.07 1.24
C GLU A 88 4.36 9.74 0.02
N LYS A 89 4.83 8.95 -0.95
CA LYS A 89 5.39 9.48 -2.19
C LYS A 89 4.37 10.29 -2.97
N GLY A 90 3.13 9.81 -3.02
CA GLY A 90 2.05 10.52 -3.68
C GLY A 90 1.76 11.87 -3.03
N LEU A 91 1.69 11.89 -1.70
CA LEU A 91 1.48 13.13 -0.95
C LEU A 91 2.64 14.11 -1.14
N SER A 92 3.87 13.59 -1.14
CA SER A 92 5.07 14.39 -1.41
C SER A 92 5.05 15.01 -2.79
N ALA A 93 4.62 14.23 -3.78
CA ALA A 93 4.52 14.72 -5.17
C ALA A 93 3.50 15.84 -5.33
N LEU A 94 2.49 15.89 -4.44
CA LEU A 94 1.51 16.97 -4.41
C LEU A 94 1.99 18.19 -3.62
N GLY A 95 3.18 18.12 -3.02
CA GLY A 95 3.72 19.20 -2.20
C GLY A 95 3.07 19.31 -0.83
N LEU A 96 2.40 18.26 -0.36
CA LEU A 96 1.76 18.25 0.93
C LEU A 96 2.73 17.77 2.02
N PRO A 97 2.69 18.36 3.22
CA PRO A 97 3.49 17.86 4.32
C PRO A 97 2.94 16.52 4.81
N ARG A 98 3.80 15.74 5.40
CA ARG A 98 3.41 14.47 6.01
C ARG A 98 2.53 14.69 7.22
#